data_aa893cce517372fd516b3cfd5f13535f
#
_entry.id   aa893cce517372fd516b3cfd5f13535f
#
_cell.length_a   1.000
_cell.length_b   1.000
_cell.length_c   1.000
_cell.angle_alpha   90.00
_cell.angle_beta   90.00
_cell.angle_gamma   90.00
#
_symmetry.space_group_name_H-M   'P 1'
#
loop_
_entity.id
_entity.type
_entity.pdbx_description
1 polymer ?
#
loop_
_entity_poly.entity_id
_entity_poly.type
_entity_poly.pdbx_seq_one_letter_code
_entity_poly.pdbx_strand_id
1 'polypeptide(L)'
;MAYLFTSESVSEGHPDKVADQISDALIDNFLAFDPESKVACETLVTTGQVILAGEVKSNTYLDVQTIARDVIKKIGYTKSEYMFEANSCGVLSAIHEQSADINQGVDRASKEEQGAGDQGMMFGYATNETAEFMPLALKLSHQLLQDLADLRRENAAITYLRPDAKSQVTLEYSDDNKPVRIDAIVVSTQHDDFADEPTMLAKIKKDIIEILIPRVIAKNPQYAHLFNDAIKYHINPTGKFVIGGPHGDTGLTGRKIIVDTYGGKGAHGGGAFSGKDPSKVDRSAAYATRHIAKNLVAAGVADEILVQVSYAIGVAEPTSINVNTYGTAKVNLTDGEISKVVERIFDMRPYFIEQRLKLRNPIYSETAAYGHMGRTPETVTKTFTAPGGLTKTTTVELFTWEKLDFVDQVKAAFKL
;
A
#
# COMPACT_ATOMS: atom_id res chain seq x y z
N MET A 1 -13.55 0.06 -29.62
CA MET A 1 -13.17 -1.38 -29.53
C MET A 1 -12.91 -1.73 -28.08
N ALA A 2 -13.37 -2.88 -27.61
CA ALA A 2 -13.04 -3.35 -26.26
C ALA A 2 -11.52 -3.51 -26.10
N TYR A 3 -10.99 -3.25 -24.92
CA TYR A 3 -9.57 -3.40 -24.60
C TYR A 3 -9.37 -4.20 -23.32
N LEU A 4 -8.21 -4.85 -23.18
CA LEU A 4 -7.83 -5.56 -21.98
C LEU A 4 -6.92 -4.71 -21.12
N PHE A 5 -7.16 -4.72 -19.79
CA PHE A 5 -6.30 -4.09 -18.80
C PHE A 5 -6.03 -5.06 -17.65
N THR A 6 -4.78 -5.10 -17.20
CA THR A 6 -4.34 -6.01 -16.15
C THR A 6 -3.75 -5.25 -14.98
N SER A 7 -4.12 -5.64 -13.78
CA SER A 7 -3.41 -5.26 -12.56
C SER A 7 -2.97 -6.50 -11.78
N GLU A 8 -1.96 -6.32 -10.93
CA GLU A 8 -1.40 -7.40 -10.11
C GLU A 8 -1.34 -7.02 -8.64
N SER A 9 -1.20 -8.02 -7.80
CA SER A 9 -0.92 -7.88 -6.38
C SER A 9 0.05 -8.96 -5.91
N VAL A 10 0.67 -8.71 -4.76
CA VAL A 10 1.50 -9.68 -4.05
C VAL A 10 1.04 -9.80 -2.60
N SER A 11 1.21 -10.99 -2.01
CA SER A 11 0.80 -11.25 -0.64
C SER A 11 1.71 -10.57 0.39
N GLU A 12 1.26 -10.53 1.63
CA GLU A 12 2.07 -10.08 2.77
C GLU A 12 3.36 -10.89 2.96
N GLY A 13 3.41 -12.13 2.47
CA GLY A 13 4.59 -13.01 2.52
C GLY A 13 5.54 -12.86 1.34
N HIS A 14 5.21 -12.06 0.33
CA HIS A 14 6.14 -11.74 -0.75
C HIS A 14 7.38 -11.02 -0.19
N PRO A 15 8.62 -11.36 -0.63
CA PRO A 15 9.84 -10.81 -0.06
C PRO A 15 9.86 -9.28 0.06
N ASP A 16 9.46 -8.55 -0.99
CA ASP A 16 9.42 -7.10 -0.96
C ASP A 16 8.37 -6.57 0.05
N LYS A 17 7.24 -7.27 0.22
CA LYS A 17 6.22 -6.86 1.22
C LYS A 17 6.60 -7.27 2.65
N VAL A 18 7.40 -8.30 2.83
CA VAL A 18 8.03 -8.57 4.13
C VAL A 18 8.94 -7.41 4.52
N ALA A 19 9.76 -6.93 3.58
CA ALA A 19 10.64 -5.78 3.78
C ALA A 19 9.85 -4.50 4.12
N ASP A 20 8.80 -4.19 3.36
CA ASP A 20 7.93 -3.04 3.60
C ASP A 20 7.27 -3.09 4.98
N GLN A 21 6.74 -4.25 5.39
CA GLN A 21 6.09 -4.43 6.69
C GLN A 21 7.07 -4.25 7.86
N ILE A 22 8.31 -4.72 7.73
CA ILE A 22 9.34 -4.50 8.74
C ILE A 22 9.67 -3.02 8.84
N SER A 23 9.90 -2.35 7.72
CA SER A 23 10.21 -0.92 7.67
C SER A 23 9.09 -0.07 8.29
N ASP A 24 7.83 -0.34 7.97
CA ASP A 24 6.70 0.41 8.51
C ASP A 24 6.41 0.09 9.98
N ALA A 25 6.71 -1.11 10.45
CA ALA A 25 6.65 -1.43 11.87
C ALA A 25 7.68 -0.62 12.68
N LEU A 26 8.88 -0.38 12.12
CA LEU A 26 9.86 0.51 12.75
C LEU A 26 9.34 1.94 12.82
N ILE A 27 8.75 2.49 11.74
CA ILE A 27 8.11 3.81 11.74
C ILE A 27 7.08 3.94 12.87
N ASP A 28 6.15 2.98 12.94
CA ASP A 28 5.08 2.99 13.94
C ASP A 28 5.63 2.97 15.37
N ASN A 29 6.65 2.14 15.63
CA ASN A 29 7.26 2.06 16.95
C ASN A 29 7.99 3.36 17.33
N PHE A 30 8.73 3.99 16.40
CA PHE A 30 9.36 5.28 16.67
C PHE A 30 8.31 6.36 16.95
N LEU A 31 7.31 6.52 16.07
CA LEU A 31 6.27 7.54 16.22
C LEU A 31 5.40 7.32 17.47
N ALA A 32 5.21 6.07 17.89
CA ALA A 32 4.45 5.77 19.10
C ALA A 32 5.09 6.39 20.35
N PHE A 33 6.41 6.39 20.48
CA PHE A 33 7.12 6.94 21.63
C PHE A 33 7.57 8.38 21.43
N ASP A 34 7.94 8.76 20.21
CA ASP A 34 8.36 10.11 19.84
C ASP A 34 7.72 10.53 18.50
N PRO A 35 6.58 11.26 18.51
CA PRO A 35 5.90 11.72 17.30
C PRO A 35 6.75 12.64 16.39
N GLU A 36 7.81 13.24 16.91
CA GLU A 36 8.71 14.10 16.14
C GLU A 36 9.86 13.32 15.49
N SER A 37 9.89 11.98 15.64
CA SER A 37 10.90 11.12 15.03
C SER A 37 11.01 11.37 13.52
N LYS A 38 12.25 11.44 13.03
CA LYS A 38 12.60 11.44 11.61
C LYS A 38 13.17 10.07 11.29
N VAL A 39 12.56 9.35 10.38
CA VAL A 39 12.92 7.96 10.08
C VAL A 39 12.94 7.75 8.58
N ALA A 40 14.04 7.22 8.09
CA ALA A 40 14.18 6.69 6.75
C ALA A 40 14.87 5.33 6.90
N CYS A 41 14.08 4.26 7.00
CA CYS A 41 14.56 2.90 7.24
C CYS A 41 14.16 1.98 6.12
N GLU A 42 15.13 1.38 5.47
CA GLU A 42 14.96 0.39 4.43
C GLU A 42 15.35 -0.99 4.96
N THR A 43 14.68 -2.00 4.46
CA THR A 43 14.89 -3.40 4.84
C THR A 43 15.24 -4.22 3.61
N LEU A 44 16.27 -5.04 3.73
CA LEU A 44 16.57 -6.14 2.81
C LEU A 44 16.29 -7.45 3.52
N VAL A 45 15.57 -8.35 2.86
CA VAL A 45 15.34 -9.73 3.32
C VAL A 45 15.84 -10.71 2.28
N THR A 46 16.51 -11.77 2.72
CA THR A 46 16.98 -12.86 1.87
C THR A 46 17.06 -14.15 2.67
N THR A 47 17.56 -15.24 2.12
CA THR A 47 17.71 -16.52 2.83
C THR A 47 18.34 -16.35 4.21
N GLY A 48 17.58 -16.61 5.26
CA GLY A 48 18.06 -16.61 6.65
C GLY A 48 18.51 -15.25 7.18
N GLN A 49 18.29 -14.14 6.48
CA GLN A 49 18.79 -12.82 6.88
C GLN A 49 17.83 -11.67 6.65
N VAL A 50 17.91 -10.70 7.57
CA VAL A 50 17.30 -9.36 7.48
C VAL A 50 18.39 -8.33 7.69
N ILE A 51 18.45 -7.32 6.84
CA ILE A 51 19.35 -6.16 7.00
C ILE A 51 18.48 -4.91 7.07
N LEU A 52 18.60 -4.18 8.18
CA LEU A 52 17.94 -2.90 8.43
C LEU A 52 18.97 -1.81 8.19
N ALA A 53 18.72 -0.88 7.29
CA ALA A 53 19.63 0.22 6.98
C ALA A 53 18.87 1.55 6.90
N GLY A 54 19.57 2.66 7.12
CA GLY A 54 18.99 3.99 6.99
C GLY A 54 19.31 4.92 8.16
N GLU A 55 18.55 5.98 8.28
CA GLU A 55 18.80 7.06 9.24
C GLU A 55 17.60 7.28 10.16
N VAL A 56 17.89 7.48 11.43
CA VAL A 56 16.89 7.80 12.46
C VAL A 56 17.36 8.95 13.34
N LYS A 57 16.46 9.92 13.55
CA LYS A 57 16.58 10.93 14.61
C LYS A 57 15.37 10.82 15.52
N SER A 58 15.56 10.34 16.73
CA SER A 58 14.48 10.10 17.69
C SER A 58 15.00 10.22 19.12
N ASN A 59 14.13 10.57 20.05
CA ASN A 59 14.41 10.58 21.49
C ASN A 59 14.15 9.21 22.14
N THR A 60 13.81 8.18 21.37
CA THR A 60 13.54 6.84 21.90
C THR A 60 14.53 5.81 21.37
N TYR A 61 14.83 4.82 22.20
CA TYR A 61 15.57 3.63 21.82
C TYR A 61 14.62 2.45 21.63
N LEU A 62 14.79 1.71 20.54
CA LEU A 62 13.99 0.54 20.20
C LEU A 62 14.87 -0.70 19.98
N ASP A 63 14.36 -1.85 20.35
CA ASP A 63 14.91 -3.13 19.91
C ASP A 63 14.39 -3.47 18.51
N VAL A 64 15.09 -2.95 17.51
CA VAL A 64 14.71 -3.13 16.09
C VAL A 64 14.73 -4.59 15.63
N GLN A 65 15.54 -5.44 16.29
CA GLN A 65 15.62 -6.87 15.98
C GLN A 65 14.34 -7.59 16.42
N THR A 66 13.87 -7.31 17.64
CA THR A 66 12.60 -7.86 18.15
C THR A 66 11.44 -7.42 17.28
N ILE A 67 11.35 -6.14 16.89
CA ILE A 67 10.30 -5.63 16.02
C ILE A 67 10.30 -6.38 14.68
N ALA A 68 11.45 -6.56 14.03
CA ALA A 68 11.55 -7.29 12.76
C ALA A 68 11.09 -8.75 12.92
N ARG A 69 11.49 -9.44 13.99
CA ARG A 69 11.08 -10.83 14.27
C ARG A 69 9.57 -10.96 14.50
N ASP A 70 8.96 -10.02 15.21
CA ASP A 70 7.51 -10.02 15.46
C ASP A 70 6.72 -9.86 14.15
N VAL A 71 7.19 -9.02 13.23
CA VAL A 71 6.60 -8.89 11.89
C VAL A 71 6.72 -10.19 11.10
N ILE A 72 7.91 -10.80 11.04
CA ILE A 72 8.15 -12.07 10.34
C ILE A 72 7.24 -13.17 10.89
N LYS A 73 7.11 -13.26 12.23
CA LYS A 73 6.23 -14.19 12.91
C LYS A 73 4.75 -13.96 12.56
N LYS A 74 4.30 -12.68 12.58
CA LYS A 74 2.92 -12.27 12.24
C LYS A 74 2.56 -12.66 10.80
N ILE A 75 3.48 -12.50 9.85
CA ILE A 75 3.31 -12.91 8.45
C ILE A 75 3.12 -14.43 8.34
N GLY A 76 3.77 -15.21 9.18
CA GLY A 76 3.65 -16.66 9.21
C GLY A 76 4.93 -17.41 8.79
N TYR A 77 6.06 -16.75 8.73
CA TYR A 77 7.36 -17.41 8.59
C TYR A 77 7.83 -17.89 9.96
N THR A 78 7.36 -19.09 10.33
CA THR A 78 7.52 -19.67 11.67
C THR A 78 8.16 -21.05 11.67
N LYS A 79 8.51 -21.58 10.49
CA LYS A 79 9.08 -22.93 10.33
C LYS A 79 10.48 -22.84 9.73
N SER A 80 11.44 -23.56 10.31
CA SER A 80 12.84 -23.59 9.85
C SER A 80 12.99 -24.08 8.41
N GLU A 81 12.08 -24.96 7.95
CA GLU A 81 12.06 -25.45 6.56
C GLU A 81 11.80 -24.38 5.51
N TYR A 82 11.31 -23.20 5.90
CA TYR A 82 11.17 -22.06 5.00
C TYR A 82 12.50 -21.36 4.74
N MET A 83 13.59 -21.75 5.42
CA MET A 83 14.94 -21.15 5.33
C MET A 83 14.97 -19.63 5.55
N PHE A 84 13.89 -19.11 6.10
CA PHE A 84 13.69 -17.75 6.58
C PHE A 84 12.55 -17.82 7.60
N GLU A 85 12.86 -17.61 8.89
CA GLU A 85 11.83 -17.66 9.93
C GLU A 85 12.20 -16.78 11.14
N ALA A 86 11.18 -16.44 11.93
CA ALA A 86 11.25 -15.38 12.95
C ALA A 86 12.34 -15.61 14.02
N ASN A 87 12.59 -16.85 14.44
CA ASN A 87 13.49 -17.12 15.58
C ASN A 87 14.95 -17.29 15.16
N SER A 88 15.22 -17.83 13.96
CA SER A 88 16.58 -18.21 13.54
C SER A 88 17.22 -17.32 12.50
N CYS A 89 16.45 -16.47 11.76
CA CYS A 89 17.07 -15.55 10.81
C CYS A 89 18.01 -14.56 11.52
N GLY A 90 19.14 -14.26 10.89
CA GLY A 90 20.03 -13.18 11.34
C GLY A 90 19.35 -11.83 11.11
N VAL A 91 19.39 -10.94 12.08
CA VAL A 91 18.93 -9.55 11.92
C VAL A 91 20.10 -8.61 12.17
N LEU A 92 20.57 -7.96 11.11
CA LEU A 92 21.64 -6.99 11.14
C LEU A 92 21.08 -5.57 11.08
N SER A 93 21.61 -4.67 11.88
CA SER A 93 21.24 -3.26 11.84
C SER A 93 22.44 -2.41 11.44
N ALA A 94 22.26 -1.63 10.37
CA ALA A 94 23.13 -0.57 9.88
C ALA A 94 22.39 0.78 9.92
N ILE A 95 21.51 0.95 10.90
CA ILE A 95 20.80 2.22 11.14
C ILE A 95 21.74 3.16 11.89
N HIS A 96 21.85 4.39 11.42
CA HIS A 96 22.68 5.44 12.03
C HIS A 96 21.88 6.74 12.23
N GLU A 97 22.49 7.74 12.85
CA GLU A 97 21.86 9.03 13.08
C GLU A 97 21.72 9.83 11.78
N GLN A 98 20.59 10.55 11.64
CA GLN A 98 20.32 11.39 10.47
C GLN A 98 21.35 12.52 10.34
N SER A 99 21.81 12.78 9.09
CA SER A 99 22.71 13.88 8.77
C SER A 99 22.12 15.25 9.15
N ALA A 100 22.92 16.10 9.80
CA ALA A 100 22.55 17.46 10.13
C ALA A 100 22.24 18.32 8.88
N ASP A 101 22.89 18.05 7.75
CA ASP A 101 22.71 18.79 6.50
C ASP A 101 21.32 18.60 5.90
N ILE A 102 20.78 17.39 5.93
CA ILE A 102 19.41 17.11 5.45
C ILE A 102 18.38 17.80 6.36
N ASN A 103 18.63 17.83 7.66
CA ASN A 103 17.70 18.42 8.61
C ASN A 103 17.53 19.93 8.48
N GLN A 104 18.53 20.66 7.97
CA GLN A 104 18.47 22.12 7.77
C GLN A 104 17.38 22.52 6.73
N GLY A 105 17.09 21.67 5.77
CA GLY A 105 16.04 21.92 4.76
C GLY A 105 14.62 21.74 5.28
N VAL A 106 14.43 20.90 6.29
CA VAL A 106 13.12 20.51 6.84
C VAL A 106 12.75 21.36 8.06
N ASP A 107 13.66 21.52 9.01
CA ASP A 107 13.41 22.28 10.24
C ASP A 107 13.57 23.79 9.97
N ARG A 108 12.52 24.57 10.23
CA ARG A 108 12.43 26.01 10.04
C ARG A 108 12.08 26.74 11.35
N ALA A 109 12.05 28.08 11.31
CA ALA A 109 11.72 28.88 12.48
C ALA A 109 10.31 28.63 13.01
N SER A 110 9.35 28.35 12.12
CA SER A 110 8.01 27.89 12.49
C SER A 110 7.70 26.53 11.84
N LYS A 111 6.78 25.76 12.44
CA LYS A 111 6.36 24.46 11.91
C LYS A 111 5.61 24.62 10.59
N GLU A 112 4.88 25.71 10.39
CA GLU A 112 4.12 26.05 9.19
C GLU A 112 5.04 26.27 7.97
N GLU A 113 6.31 26.63 8.20
CA GLU A 113 7.33 26.84 7.18
C GLU A 113 8.17 25.57 6.92
N GLN A 114 7.77 24.42 7.48
CA GLN A 114 8.44 23.14 7.24
C GLN A 114 8.61 22.93 5.73
N GLY A 115 9.87 22.84 5.28
CA GLY A 115 10.20 22.58 3.89
C GLY A 115 9.96 21.11 3.51
N ALA A 116 9.79 20.84 2.22
CA ALA A 116 9.78 19.49 1.70
C ALA A 116 11.13 18.80 1.96
N GLY A 117 11.09 17.58 2.48
CA GLY A 117 12.29 16.80 2.81
C GLY A 117 13.10 16.36 1.59
N ASP A 118 12.51 16.42 0.41
CA ASP A 118 13.16 16.14 -0.87
C ASP A 118 12.44 16.89 -2.01
N GLN A 119 13.08 16.93 -3.17
CA GLN A 119 12.40 17.27 -4.44
C GLN A 119 11.63 16.04 -4.93
N GLY A 120 10.58 16.25 -5.72
CA GLY A 120 9.87 15.14 -6.34
C GLY A 120 8.51 15.54 -6.88
N MET A 121 7.87 14.57 -7.53
CA MET A 121 6.48 14.66 -7.97
C MET A 121 5.71 13.47 -7.42
N MET A 122 4.52 13.72 -6.89
CA MET A 122 3.66 12.71 -6.30
C MET A 122 2.30 12.74 -6.97
N PHE A 123 1.63 11.60 -7.00
CA PHE A 123 0.37 11.43 -7.72
C PHE A 123 -0.69 10.81 -6.82
N GLY A 124 -1.91 11.29 -6.97
CA GLY A 124 -3.12 10.68 -6.44
C GLY A 124 -4.11 10.41 -7.55
N TYR A 125 -4.76 9.26 -7.51
CA TYR A 125 -5.72 8.84 -8.52
C TYR A 125 -7.01 8.36 -7.85
N ALA A 126 -8.14 8.57 -8.50
CA ALA A 126 -9.43 8.00 -8.15
C ALA A 126 -10.27 7.77 -9.39
N THR A 127 -11.10 6.73 -9.35
CA THR A 127 -12.09 6.41 -10.39
C THR A 127 -13.37 5.91 -9.73
N ASN A 128 -14.50 6.10 -10.39
CA ASN A 128 -15.81 5.62 -9.90
C ASN A 128 -16.10 4.15 -10.22
N GLU A 129 -15.08 3.36 -10.62
CA GLU A 129 -15.24 1.92 -10.92
C GLU A 129 -15.67 1.10 -9.70
N THR A 130 -15.23 1.49 -8.52
CA THR A 130 -15.53 0.79 -7.26
C THR A 130 -16.00 1.77 -6.19
N ALA A 131 -16.67 1.26 -5.16
CA ALA A 131 -17.11 2.07 -4.02
C ALA A 131 -15.95 2.73 -3.25
N GLU A 132 -14.76 2.12 -3.30
CA GLU A 132 -13.54 2.64 -2.71
C GLU A 132 -12.84 3.66 -3.61
N PHE A 133 -13.38 3.92 -4.81
CA PHE A 133 -12.80 4.80 -5.83
C PHE A 133 -11.43 4.31 -6.34
N MET A 134 -11.31 3.00 -6.53
CA MET A 134 -10.11 2.31 -7.01
C MET A 134 -10.36 1.56 -8.33
N PRO A 135 -9.30 1.29 -9.12
CA PRO A 135 -9.41 0.40 -10.27
C PRO A 135 -9.83 -1.01 -9.87
N LEU A 136 -10.84 -1.56 -10.55
CA LEU A 136 -11.43 -2.85 -10.20
C LEU A 136 -10.45 -4.02 -10.36
N ALA A 137 -9.59 -4.00 -11.39
CA ALA A 137 -8.60 -5.05 -11.60
C ALA A 137 -7.64 -5.16 -10.41
N LEU A 138 -7.16 -4.03 -9.87
CA LEU A 138 -6.31 -4.00 -8.69
C LEU A 138 -7.06 -4.44 -7.43
N LYS A 139 -8.28 -3.94 -7.22
CA LYS A 139 -9.11 -4.34 -6.09
C LYS A 139 -9.30 -5.85 -6.03
N LEU A 140 -9.64 -6.48 -7.16
CA LEU A 140 -9.82 -7.93 -7.21
C LEU A 140 -8.50 -8.68 -7.02
N SER A 141 -7.38 -8.16 -7.54
CA SER A 141 -6.06 -8.74 -7.31
C SER A 141 -5.69 -8.73 -5.81
N HIS A 142 -5.91 -7.63 -5.11
CA HIS A 142 -5.71 -7.56 -3.64
C HIS A 142 -6.64 -8.52 -2.90
N GLN A 143 -7.93 -8.55 -3.27
CA GLN A 143 -8.93 -9.38 -2.61
C GLN A 143 -8.59 -10.88 -2.70
N LEU A 144 -8.12 -11.34 -3.88
CA LEU A 144 -7.67 -12.72 -4.06
C LEU A 144 -6.60 -13.11 -3.03
N LEU A 145 -5.62 -12.24 -2.79
CA LEU A 145 -4.51 -12.55 -1.88
C LEU A 145 -4.85 -12.34 -0.41
N GLN A 146 -5.73 -11.38 -0.10
CA GLN A 146 -6.27 -11.24 1.25
C GLN A 146 -7.05 -12.49 1.65
N ASP A 147 -7.95 -12.96 0.78
CA ASP A 147 -8.73 -14.17 1.04
C ASP A 147 -7.87 -15.43 1.08
N LEU A 148 -6.82 -15.50 0.27
CA LEU A 148 -5.85 -16.59 0.32
C LEU A 148 -5.06 -16.61 1.64
N ALA A 149 -4.65 -15.43 2.15
CA ALA A 149 -3.99 -15.30 3.43
C ALA A 149 -4.92 -15.66 4.60
N ASP A 150 -6.20 -15.28 4.52
CA ASP A 150 -7.21 -15.70 5.50
C ASP A 150 -7.37 -17.22 5.52
N LEU A 151 -7.52 -17.86 4.35
CA LEU A 151 -7.60 -19.33 4.21
C LEU A 151 -6.36 -20.02 4.80
N ARG A 152 -5.17 -19.46 4.58
CA ARG A 152 -3.93 -19.96 5.18
C ARG A 152 -3.95 -19.90 6.70
N ARG A 153 -4.42 -18.78 7.28
CA ARG A 153 -4.51 -18.62 8.75
C ARG A 153 -5.60 -19.49 9.37
N GLU A 154 -6.73 -19.65 8.70
CA GLU A 154 -7.79 -20.54 9.12
C GLU A 154 -7.31 -22.01 9.16
N ASN A 155 -6.42 -22.37 8.24
CA ASN A 155 -5.80 -23.72 8.14
C ASN A 155 -6.81 -24.86 8.23
N ALA A 156 -7.96 -24.69 7.59
CA ALA A 156 -9.07 -25.66 7.62
C ALA A 156 -9.41 -26.21 6.23
N ALA A 157 -9.83 -25.37 5.30
CA ALA A 157 -10.21 -25.79 3.96
C ALA A 157 -8.98 -26.06 3.06
N ILE A 158 -7.93 -25.26 3.19
CA ILE A 158 -6.66 -25.40 2.48
C ILE A 158 -5.52 -25.36 3.51
N THR A 159 -4.88 -26.49 3.76
CA THR A 159 -3.92 -26.64 4.86
C THR A 159 -2.44 -26.56 4.45
N TYR A 160 -2.16 -26.51 3.17
CA TYR A 160 -0.81 -26.56 2.61
C TYR A 160 -0.26 -25.21 2.16
N LEU A 161 -1.00 -24.10 2.37
CA LEU A 161 -0.58 -22.76 1.94
C LEU A 161 0.58 -22.24 2.77
N ARG A 162 1.56 -21.62 2.07
CA ARG A 162 2.67 -20.87 2.65
C ARG A 162 2.48 -19.36 2.43
N PRO A 163 3.27 -18.49 3.08
CA PRO A 163 2.96 -17.04 3.08
C PRO A 163 3.10 -16.32 1.74
N ASP A 164 3.99 -16.77 0.83
CA ASP A 164 4.26 -16.08 -0.43
C ASP A 164 3.23 -16.41 -1.50
N ALA A 165 2.70 -15.38 -2.15
CA ALA A 165 1.78 -15.54 -3.29
C ALA A 165 1.73 -14.28 -4.16
N LYS A 166 1.32 -14.46 -5.41
CA LYS A 166 1.07 -13.38 -6.39
C LYS A 166 -0.26 -13.61 -7.09
N SER A 167 -0.91 -12.53 -7.51
CA SER A 167 -2.12 -12.57 -8.31
C SER A 167 -2.10 -11.55 -9.43
N GLN A 168 -2.81 -11.85 -10.51
CA GLN A 168 -3.14 -10.90 -11.58
C GLN A 168 -4.61 -11.07 -11.96
N VAL A 169 -5.28 -9.95 -12.27
CA VAL A 169 -6.62 -9.94 -12.85
C VAL A 169 -6.61 -9.12 -14.13
N THR A 170 -7.04 -9.73 -15.22
CA THR A 170 -7.23 -9.05 -16.51
C THR A 170 -8.71 -8.86 -16.75
N LEU A 171 -9.11 -7.60 -16.90
CA LEU A 171 -10.48 -7.21 -17.24
C LEU A 171 -10.57 -6.75 -18.70
N GLU A 172 -11.67 -7.09 -19.33
CA GLU A 172 -12.09 -6.47 -20.58
C GLU A 172 -12.97 -5.26 -20.29
N TYR A 173 -12.63 -4.13 -20.91
CA TYR A 173 -13.35 -2.87 -20.82
C TYR A 173 -14.02 -2.54 -22.16
N SER A 174 -15.20 -1.93 -22.09
CA SER A 174 -15.88 -1.32 -23.23
C SER A 174 -15.22 0.01 -23.62
N ASP A 175 -15.65 0.59 -24.74
CA ASP A 175 -15.14 1.88 -25.23
C ASP A 175 -15.44 3.07 -24.30
N ASP A 176 -16.42 2.94 -23.42
CA ASP A 176 -16.78 3.91 -22.38
C ASP A 176 -16.14 3.59 -21.01
N ASN A 177 -15.05 2.83 -21.02
CA ASN A 177 -14.26 2.46 -19.85
C ASN A 177 -15.05 1.72 -18.75
N LYS A 178 -16.04 0.90 -19.12
CA LYS A 178 -16.80 0.05 -18.20
C LYS A 178 -16.25 -1.37 -18.19
N PRO A 179 -16.00 -1.99 -17.02
CA PRO A 179 -15.61 -3.40 -16.98
C PRO A 179 -16.75 -4.29 -17.47
N VAL A 180 -16.45 -5.19 -18.42
CA VAL A 180 -17.44 -6.06 -19.10
C VAL A 180 -17.35 -7.49 -18.57
N ARG A 181 -16.14 -8.04 -18.44
CA ARG A 181 -15.88 -9.38 -17.94
C ARG A 181 -14.43 -9.53 -17.45
N ILE A 182 -14.21 -10.54 -16.65
CA ILE A 182 -12.86 -11.01 -16.34
C ILE A 182 -12.41 -11.93 -17.48
N ASP A 183 -11.26 -11.59 -18.11
CA ASP A 183 -10.67 -12.42 -19.18
C ASP A 183 -9.75 -13.49 -18.60
N ALA A 184 -8.89 -13.09 -17.62
CA ALA A 184 -7.94 -14.02 -17.01
C ALA A 184 -7.71 -13.72 -15.53
N ILE A 185 -7.46 -14.77 -14.75
CA ILE A 185 -7.00 -14.73 -13.38
C ILE A 185 -5.75 -15.59 -13.26
N VAL A 186 -4.67 -14.99 -12.75
CA VAL A 186 -3.43 -15.68 -12.39
C VAL A 186 -3.33 -15.72 -10.88
N VAL A 187 -3.04 -16.88 -10.30
CA VAL A 187 -2.66 -17.04 -8.89
C VAL A 187 -1.46 -17.97 -8.82
N SER A 188 -0.37 -17.46 -8.25
CA SER A 188 0.81 -18.27 -7.91
C SER A 188 0.95 -18.24 -6.39
N THR A 189 0.83 -19.41 -5.75
CA THR A 189 0.93 -19.52 -4.29
C THR A 189 1.98 -20.52 -3.88
N GLN A 190 2.80 -20.13 -2.91
CA GLN A 190 3.73 -21.02 -2.23
C GLN A 190 2.95 -22.06 -1.42
N HIS A 191 3.42 -23.30 -1.42
CA HIS A 191 2.74 -24.43 -0.77
C HIS A 191 3.73 -25.43 -0.18
N ASP A 192 3.25 -26.29 0.71
CA ASP A 192 4.00 -27.44 1.19
C ASP A 192 4.23 -28.48 0.08
N ASP A 193 5.28 -29.28 0.21
CA ASP A 193 5.57 -30.42 -0.67
C ASP A 193 4.80 -31.66 -0.15
N PHE A 194 3.50 -31.75 -0.49
CA PHE A 194 2.57 -32.69 0.14
C PHE A 194 2.23 -33.93 -0.70
N ALA A 195 2.64 -33.96 -1.96
CA ALA A 195 2.42 -35.09 -2.89
C ALA A 195 3.36 -34.96 -4.11
N ASP A 196 3.24 -35.86 -5.08
CA ASP A 196 3.89 -35.67 -6.39
C ASP A 196 3.36 -34.41 -7.10
N GLU A 197 4.18 -33.82 -7.96
CA GLU A 197 3.90 -32.53 -8.57
C GLU A 197 2.58 -32.48 -9.36
N PRO A 198 2.23 -33.44 -10.23
CA PRO A 198 0.92 -33.41 -10.93
C PRO A 198 -0.27 -33.43 -9.97
N THR A 199 -0.20 -34.22 -8.92
CA THR A 199 -1.25 -34.33 -7.89
C THR A 199 -1.40 -33.01 -7.12
N MET A 200 -0.27 -32.40 -6.70
CA MET A 200 -0.28 -31.12 -6.02
C MET A 200 -0.89 -30.02 -6.89
N LEU A 201 -0.44 -29.87 -8.14
CA LEU A 201 -0.92 -28.83 -9.05
C LEU A 201 -2.40 -28.97 -9.37
N ALA A 202 -2.89 -30.20 -9.58
CA ALA A 202 -4.31 -30.47 -9.81
C ALA A 202 -5.15 -30.07 -8.58
N LYS A 203 -4.69 -30.41 -7.37
CA LYS A 203 -5.38 -30.06 -6.13
C LYS A 203 -5.37 -28.55 -5.90
N ILE A 204 -4.22 -27.88 -6.05
CA ILE A 204 -4.10 -26.44 -5.86
C ILE A 204 -5.03 -25.70 -6.83
N LYS A 205 -5.03 -26.09 -8.11
CA LYS A 205 -5.93 -25.49 -9.11
C LYS A 205 -7.40 -25.66 -8.73
N LYS A 206 -7.78 -26.88 -8.30
CA LYS A 206 -9.14 -27.17 -7.85
C LYS A 206 -9.53 -26.30 -6.65
N ASP A 207 -8.71 -26.26 -5.62
CA ASP A 207 -9.02 -25.51 -4.38
C ASP A 207 -9.09 -24.00 -4.63
N ILE A 208 -8.24 -23.45 -5.50
CA ILE A 208 -8.33 -22.03 -5.90
C ILE A 208 -9.65 -21.75 -6.58
N ILE A 209 -10.06 -22.59 -7.55
CA ILE A 209 -11.29 -22.35 -8.33
C ILE A 209 -12.55 -22.62 -7.50
N GLU A 210 -12.56 -23.67 -6.67
CA GLU A 210 -13.76 -24.10 -5.96
C GLU A 210 -13.90 -23.49 -4.55
N ILE A 211 -12.83 -22.96 -3.95
CA ILE A 211 -12.84 -22.38 -2.59
C ILE A 211 -12.52 -20.89 -2.61
N LEU A 212 -11.38 -20.48 -3.19
CA LEU A 212 -10.95 -19.08 -3.16
C LEU A 212 -11.87 -18.20 -4.03
N ILE A 213 -12.12 -18.57 -5.29
CA ILE A 213 -12.93 -17.75 -6.20
C ILE A 213 -14.35 -17.51 -5.66
N PRO A 214 -15.10 -18.53 -5.19
CA PRO A 214 -16.41 -18.30 -4.56
C PRO A 214 -16.36 -17.38 -3.33
N ARG A 215 -15.30 -17.46 -2.53
CA ARG A 215 -15.11 -16.57 -1.37
C ARG A 215 -14.93 -15.11 -1.82
N VAL A 216 -14.13 -14.87 -2.84
CA VAL A 216 -13.94 -13.52 -3.44
C VAL A 216 -15.25 -12.97 -4.01
N ILE A 217 -16.03 -13.80 -4.72
CA ILE A 217 -17.35 -13.42 -5.24
C ILE A 217 -18.30 -13.07 -4.10
N ALA A 218 -18.35 -13.89 -3.06
CA ALA A 218 -19.23 -13.66 -1.90
C ALA A 218 -18.94 -12.33 -1.18
N LYS A 219 -17.68 -11.91 -1.11
CA LYS A 219 -17.28 -10.61 -0.56
C LYS A 219 -17.51 -9.44 -1.53
N ASN A 220 -17.73 -9.72 -2.82
CA ASN A 220 -17.90 -8.72 -3.88
C ASN A 220 -19.12 -9.02 -4.77
N PRO A 221 -20.33 -9.19 -4.23
CA PRO A 221 -21.51 -9.66 -4.95
C PRO A 221 -21.91 -8.74 -6.13
N GLN A 222 -21.60 -7.45 -6.05
CA GLN A 222 -21.85 -6.48 -7.12
C GLN A 222 -21.05 -6.76 -8.40
N TYR A 223 -19.92 -7.49 -8.30
CA TYR A 223 -19.08 -7.87 -9.44
C TYR A 223 -19.23 -9.34 -9.84
N ALA A 224 -20.15 -10.09 -9.23
CA ALA A 224 -20.37 -11.51 -9.51
C ALA A 224 -20.65 -11.78 -10.99
N HIS A 225 -21.34 -10.86 -11.67
CA HIS A 225 -21.66 -10.95 -13.09
C HIS A 225 -20.45 -10.93 -14.04
N LEU A 226 -19.29 -10.47 -13.56
CA LEU A 226 -18.03 -10.45 -14.33
C LEU A 226 -17.33 -11.82 -14.31
N PHE A 227 -17.67 -12.68 -13.34
CA PHE A 227 -17.15 -14.03 -13.23
C PHE A 227 -18.02 -14.98 -14.07
N ASN A 228 -17.42 -15.61 -15.08
CA ASN A 228 -18.11 -16.51 -15.98
C ASN A 228 -17.21 -17.70 -16.36
N ASP A 229 -17.77 -18.68 -17.06
CA ASP A 229 -17.06 -19.92 -17.41
C ASP A 229 -15.94 -19.74 -18.46
N ALA A 230 -15.85 -18.55 -19.09
CA ALA A 230 -14.82 -18.26 -20.09
C ALA A 230 -13.52 -17.72 -19.48
N ILE A 231 -13.43 -17.55 -18.15
CA ILE A 231 -12.22 -17.08 -17.49
C ILE A 231 -11.07 -18.06 -17.69
N LYS A 232 -9.93 -17.53 -18.11
CA LYS A 232 -8.67 -18.28 -18.22
C LYS A 232 -7.97 -18.29 -16.87
N TYR A 233 -8.00 -19.43 -16.19
CA TYR A 233 -7.31 -19.59 -14.90
C TYR A 233 -5.89 -20.11 -15.11
N HIS A 234 -4.88 -19.34 -14.67
CA HIS A 234 -3.48 -19.70 -14.63
C HIS A 234 -3.05 -19.87 -13.17
N ILE A 235 -3.09 -21.08 -12.65
CA ILE A 235 -2.78 -21.39 -11.26
C ILE A 235 -1.46 -22.14 -11.20
N ASN A 236 -0.46 -21.58 -10.49
CA ASN A 236 0.92 -22.07 -10.42
C ASN A 236 1.45 -22.53 -11.81
N PRO A 237 1.42 -21.65 -12.84
CA PRO A 237 1.66 -22.06 -14.22
C PRO A 237 3.09 -22.53 -14.49
N THR A 238 4.04 -22.23 -13.61
CA THR A 238 5.44 -22.67 -13.71
C THR A 238 5.72 -24.03 -13.08
N GLY A 239 4.70 -24.64 -12.44
CA GLY A 239 4.85 -25.89 -11.69
C GLY A 239 4.81 -25.67 -10.18
N LYS A 240 5.44 -26.57 -9.41
CA LYS A 240 5.46 -26.48 -7.94
C LYS A 240 6.16 -25.22 -7.45
N PHE A 241 5.64 -24.64 -6.37
CA PHE A 241 6.16 -23.44 -5.74
C PHE A 241 6.36 -23.68 -4.23
N VAL A 242 7.32 -24.54 -3.89
CA VAL A 242 7.69 -24.89 -2.51
C VAL A 242 8.74 -23.92 -1.97
N ILE A 243 9.77 -23.61 -2.79
CA ILE A 243 10.78 -22.61 -2.47
C ILE A 243 10.20 -21.23 -2.83
N GLY A 244 10.03 -20.38 -1.84
CA GLY A 244 9.46 -19.04 -2.00
C GLY A 244 9.76 -18.15 -0.80
N GLY A 245 9.13 -16.98 -0.75
CA GLY A 245 9.44 -15.96 0.22
C GLY A 245 10.90 -15.49 0.11
N PRO A 246 11.50 -14.94 1.18
CA PRO A 246 12.89 -14.44 1.16
C PRO A 246 13.94 -15.50 0.84
N HIS A 247 13.60 -16.80 0.96
CA HIS A 247 14.49 -17.88 0.50
C HIS A 247 14.48 -18.07 -1.01
N GLY A 248 13.35 -17.80 -1.67
CA GLY A 248 13.21 -17.90 -3.12
C GLY A 248 13.75 -16.69 -3.86
N ASP A 249 13.56 -15.50 -3.32
CA ASP A 249 13.98 -14.23 -3.92
C ASP A 249 14.26 -13.17 -2.85
N THR A 250 15.20 -12.28 -3.11
CA THR A 250 15.54 -11.18 -2.21
C THR A 250 14.48 -10.10 -2.27
N GLY A 251 14.02 -9.64 -1.09
CA GLY A 251 13.09 -8.52 -0.95
C GLY A 251 13.78 -7.24 -0.50
N LEU A 252 13.25 -6.12 -0.96
CA LEU A 252 13.68 -4.77 -0.59
C LEU A 252 12.47 -3.86 -0.39
N THR A 253 12.57 -2.95 0.58
CA THR A 253 11.59 -1.90 0.78
C THR A 253 11.40 -1.07 -0.48
N GLY A 254 10.13 -0.81 -0.84
CA GLY A 254 9.77 0.09 -1.94
C GLY A 254 9.87 -0.49 -3.34
N ARG A 255 9.92 -1.81 -3.51
CA ARG A 255 9.96 -2.45 -4.84
C ARG A 255 8.58 -2.88 -5.38
N LYS A 256 7.49 -2.58 -4.67
CA LYS A 256 6.11 -2.91 -5.08
C LYS A 256 5.20 -1.68 -5.14
N ILE A 257 5.77 -0.53 -5.53
CA ILE A 257 5.10 0.78 -5.50
C ILE A 257 3.84 0.86 -6.38
N ILE A 258 3.76 0.09 -7.46
CA ILE A 258 2.56 0.05 -8.31
C ILE A 258 1.45 -0.76 -7.65
N VAL A 259 1.79 -1.87 -6.97
CA VAL A 259 0.87 -2.65 -6.14
C VAL A 259 0.37 -1.81 -4.95
N ASP A 260 1.23 -0.98 -4.39
CA ASP A 260 0.92 -0.10 -3.25
C ASP A 260 -0.05 1.02 -3.61
N THR A 261 -0.18 1.36 -4.89
CA THR A 261 -0.95 2.51 -5.38
C THR A 261 -2.14 2.13 -6.25
N TYR A 262 -2.01 2.20 -7.58
CA TYR A 262 -3.18 2.15 -8.48
C TYR A 262 -3.10 1.04 -9.54
N GLY A 263 -2.15 0.09 -9.41
CA GLY A 263 -2.05 -1.06 -10.31
C GLY A 263 -1.81 -0.71 -11.78
N GLY A 264 -1.20 0.43 -12.06
CA GLY A 264 -0.90 0.90 -13.41
C GLY A 264 -1.94 1.81 -14.05
N LYS A 265 -3.12 2.04 -13.44
CA LYS A 265 -4.12 3.00 -13.94
C LYS A 265 -3.72 4.45 -13.67
N GLY A 266 -3.22 4.75 -12.49
CA GLY A 266 -2.70 6.06 -12.13
C GLY A 266 -1.18 6.12 -12.28
N ALA A 267 -0.63 7.30 -12.57
CA ALA A 267 0.80 7.54 -12.58
C ALA A 267 1.40 7.40 -11.17
N HIS A 268 2.73 7.18 -11.11
CA HIS A 268 3.51 7.13 -9.87
C HIS A 268 4.78 7.97 -10.00
N GLY A 269 5.16 8.69 -8.93
CA GLY A 269 6.35 9.55 -8.94
C GLY A 269 7.68 8.81 -8.77
N GLY A 270 7.64 7.52 -8.43
CA GLY A 270 8.81 6.66 -8.25
C GLY A 270 9.28 6.50 -6.79
N GLY A 271 8.86 7.38 -5.87
CA GLY A 271 9.24 7.31 -4.46
C GLY A 271 8.52 6.20 -3.68
N ALA A 272 9.25 5.39 -2.94
CA ALA A 272 8.68 4.42 -2.01
C ALA A 272 7.97 5.10 -0.85
N PHE A 273 6.94 4.46 -0.28
CA PHE A 273 6.22 4.94 0.90
C PHE A 273 6.75 4.32 2.19
N SER A 274 6.79 2.98 2.24
CA SER A 274 7.24 2.25 3.44
C SER A 274 8.65 2.64 3.85
N GLY A 275 8.88 2.69 5.16
CA GLY A 275 10.16 3.07 5.73
C GLY A 275 10.38 4.58 5.88
N LYS A 276 9.45 5.42 5.44
CA LYS A 276 9.55 6.89 5.48
C LYS A 276 8.56 7.50 6.48
N ASP A 277 9.03 8.37 7.38
CA ASP A 277 8.17 9.20 8.22
C ASP A 277 7.45 10.29 7.40
N PRO A 278 6.39 10.94 7.94
CA PRO A 278 5.56 11.86 7.17
C PRO A 278 6.24 13.17 6.70
N SER A 279 7.45 13.50 7.17
CA SER A 279 8.20 14.63 6.63
C SER A 279 8.72 14.39 5.22
N LYS A 280 8.73 13.14 4.77
CA LYS A 280 9.09 12.76 3.41
C LYS A 280 7.85 12.87 2.51
N VAL A 281 7.88 13.87 1.63
CA VAL A 281 6.76 14.20 0.74
C VAL A 281 6.39 13.06 -0.23
N ASP A 282 7.33 12.17 -0.56
CA ASP A 282 7.05 10.96 -1.33
C ASP A 282 5.85 10.18 -0.76
N ARG A 283 5.75 10.11 0.58
CA ARG A 283 4.66 9.44 1.25
C ARG A 283 3.51 10.40 1.58
N SER A 284 3.77 11.47 2.30
CA SER A 284 2.73 12.37 2.81
C SER A 284 1.94 13.05 1.70
N ALA A 285 2.63 13.55 0.66
CA ALA A 285 1.97 14.21 -0.46
C ALA A 285 1.26 13.24 -1.41
N ALA A 286 1.76 11.99 -1.55
CA ALA A 286 1.04 10.95 -2.28
C ALA A 286 -0.30 10.61 -1.59
N TYR A 287 -0.33 10.53 -0.27
CA TYR A 287 -1.57 10.36 0.49
C TYR A 287 -2.49 11.56 0.35
N ALA A 288 -1.93 12.79 0.42
CA ALA A 288 -2.73 14.00 0.26
C ALA A 288 -3.33 14.15 -1.15
N THR A 289 -2.59 13.80 -2.20
CA THR A 289 -3.12 13.81 -3.58
C THR A 289 -4.19 12.74 -3.79
N ARG A 290 -4.05 11.56 -3.15
CA ARG A 290 -5.13 10.56 -3.11
C ARG A 290 -6.38 11.10 -2.44
N HIS A 291 -6.26 11.75 -1.29
CA HIS A 291 -7.38 12.36 -0.58
C HIS A 291 -8.10 13.39 -1.47
N ILE A 292 -7.35 14.24 -2.19
CA ILE A 292 -7.91 15.20 -3.14
C ILE A 292 -8.67 14.47 -4.26
N ALA A 293 -8.00 13.57 -4.98
CA ALA A 293 -8.60 12.86 -6.11
C ALA A 293 -9.90 12.15 -5.72
N LYS A 294 -9.89 11.46 -4.57
CA LYS A 294 -11.05 10.73 -4.05
C LYS A 294 -12.22 11.66 -3.73
N ASN A 295 -11.97 12.78 -3.06
CA ASN A 295 -13.02 13.74 -2.72
C ASN A 295 -13.59 14.45 -3.95
N LEU A 296 -12.77 14.73 -4.98
CA LEU A 296 -13.24 15.31 -6.24
C LEU A 296 -14.15 14.35 -7.01
N VAL A 297 -13.77 13.07 -7.14
CA VAL A 297 -14.61 12.05 -7.80
C VAL A 297 -15.89 11.82 -7.01
N ALA A 298 -15.80 11.68 -5.69
CA ALA A 298 -16.97 11.48 -4.82
C ALA A 298 -17.93 12.68 -4.83
N ALA A 299 -17.43 13.90 -5.00
CA ALA A 299 -18.25 15.11 -5.16
C ALA A 299 -18.94 15.20 -6.53
N GLY A 300 -18.52 14.40 -7.51
CA GLY A 300 -19.08 14.42 -8.86
C GLY A 300 -18.40 15.40 -9.82
N VAL A 301 -17.16 15.83 -9.54
CA VAL A 301 -16.40 16.72 -10.44
C VAL A 301 -16.04 16.01 -11.75
N ALA A 302 -15.68 14.72 -11.67
CA ALA A 302 -15.39 13.87 -12.82
C ALA A 302 -15.58 12.40 -12.45
N ASP A 303 -15.57 11.48 -13.44
CA ASP A 303 -15.61 10.03 -13.17
C ASP A 303 -14.23 9.44 -12.86
N GLU A 304 -13.18 10.10 -13.34
CA GLU A 304 -11.77 9.69 -13.20
C GLU A 304 -10.90 10.92 -13.03
N ILE A 305 -10.00 10.92 -12.05
CA ILE A 305 -9.12 12.07 -11.75
C ILE A 305 -7.73 11.57 -11.36
N LEU A 306 -6.72 12.22 -11.97
CA LEU A 306 -5.33 12.18 -11.54
C LEU A 306 -4.93 13.57 -11.01
N VAL A 307 -4.35 13.60 -9.82
CA VAL A 307 -3.77 14.82 -9.22
C VAL A 307 -2.26 14.64 -9.14
N GLN A 308 -1.50 15.58 -9.67
CA GLN A 308 -0.05 15.65 -9.49
C GLN A 308 0.29 16.83 -8.58
N VAL A 309 1.24 16.63 -7.67
CA VAL A 309 1.90 17.71 -6.93
C VAL A 309 3.40 17.57 -7.05
N SER A 310 4.14 18.67 -7.04
CA SER A 310 5.60 18.64 -7.06
C SER A 310 6.19 19.62 -6.05
N TYR A 311 7.39 19.30 -5.55
CA TYR A 311 8.13 20.10 -4.57
C TYR A 311 9.58 20.27 -4.98
N ALA A 312 10.15 21.40 -4.53
CA ALA A 312 11.60 21.59 -4.43
C ALA A 312 12.05 21.33 -3.00
N ILE A 313 13.22 20.71 -2.83
CA ILE A 313 13.78 20.42 -1.51
C ILE A 313 13.89 21.70 -0.66
N GLY A 314 13.49 21.62 0.60
CA GLY A 314 13.57 22.74 1.54
C GLY A 314 12.53 23.84 1.33
N VAL A 315 11.63 23.73 0.36
CA VAL A 315 10.56 24.71 0.09
C VAL A 315 9.22 24.14 0.58
N ALA A 316 8.45 24.95 1.31
CA ALA A 316 7.17 24.54 1.87
C ALA A 316 6.07 24.50 0.79
N GLU A 317 6.01 25.56 -0.03
CA GLU A 317 5.00 25.65 -1.09
C GLU A 317 5.28 24.65 -2.22
N PRO A 318 4.26 23.92 -2.72
CA PRO A 318 4.44 23.09 -3.91
C PRO A 318 4.85 23.95 -5.13
N THR A 319 5.69 23.41 -5.98
CA THR A 319 6.09 24.08 -7.23
C THR A 319 4.98 24.03 -8.28
N SER A 320 4.10 23.03 -8.22
CA SER A 320 2.90 22.93 -9.05
C SER A 320 1.89 21.95 -8.48
N ILE A 321 0.59 22.20 -8.79
CA ILE A 321 -0.50 21.26 -8.65
C ILE A 321 -1.19 21.16 -10.00
N ASN A 322 -1.37 19.94 -10.51
CA ASN A 322 -2.03 19.68 -11.78
C ASN A 322 -3.11 18.62 -11.60
N VAL A 323 -4.26 18.84 -12.23
CA VAL A 323 -5.38 17.89 -12.28
C VAL A 323 -5.62 17.48 -13.71
N ASN A 324 -5.82 16.19 -13.94
CA ASN A 324 -6.25 15.62 -15.22
C ASN A 324 -7.51 14.80 -15.00
N THR A 325 -8.60 15.16 -15.65
CA THR A 325 -9.89 14.47 -15.57
C THR A 325 -10.07 13.42 -16.67
N TYR A 326 -9.07 13.18 -17.50
CA TYR A 326 -9.13 12.26 -18.66
C TYR A 326 -10.34 12.50 -19.58
N GLY A 327 -10.81 13.77 -19.61
CA GLY A 327 -11.99 14.17 -20.40
C GLY A 327 -13.34 13.74 -19.78
N THR A 328 -13.35 13.28 -18.53
CA THR A 328 -14.57 12.87 -17.83
C THR A 328 -15.17 13.93 -16.92
N ALA A 329 -14.69 15.19 -17.03
CA ALA A 329 -15.20 16.31 -16.25
C ALA A 329 -16.71 16.49 -16.40
N LYS A 330 -17.41 16.66 -15.27
CA LYS A 330 -18.86 16.93 -15.21
C LYS A 330 -19.17 18.38 -14.86
N VAL A 331 -18.14 19.21 -14.68
CA VAL A 331 -18.20 20.64 -14.43
C VAL A 331 -17.77 21.40 -15.69
N ASN A 332 -18.29 22.61 -15.89
CA ASN A 332 -17.92 23.44 -17.04
C ASN A 332 -16.64 24.24 -16.75
N LEU A 333 -15.56 23.51 -16.44
CA LEU A 333 -14.23 24.03 -16.18
C LEU A 333 -13.20 23.17 -16.89
N THR A 334 -12.12 23.78 -17.33
CA THR A 334 -10.94 23.06 -17.85
C THR A 334 -10.15 22.45 -16.69
N ASP A 335 -9.31 21.45 -16.96
CA ASP A 335 -8.45 20.82 -15.95
C ASP A 335 -7.55 21.85 -15.23
N GLY A 336 -7.05 22.87 -15.95
CA GLY A 336 -6.28 23.96 -15.35
C GLY A 336 -7.10 24.86 -14.42
N GLU A 337 -8.38 25.09 -14.70
CA GLU A 337 -9.29 25.83 -13.80
C GLU A 337 -9.65 24.97 -12.59
N ILE A 338 -9.85 23.66 -12.76
CA ILE A 338 -10.06 22.71 -11.66
C ILE A 338 -8.84 22.71 -10.74
N SER A 339 -7.61 22.68 -11.28
CA SER A 339 -6.37 22.78 -10.50
C SER A 339 -6.33 24.02 -9.61
N LYS A 340 -6.71 25.18 -10.13
CA LYS A 340 -6.77 26.44 -9.35
C LYS A 340 -7.83 26.42 -8.24
N VAL A 341 -8.93 25.68 -8.42
CA VAL A 341 -9.92 25.49 -7.36
C VAL A 341 -9.35 24.58 -6.28
N VAL A 342 -8.66 23.50 -6.66
CA VAL A 342 -8.00 22.57 -5.74
C VAL A 342 -6.97 23.28 -4.87
N GLU A 343 -6.10 24.12 -5.45
CA GLU A 343 -5.10 24.92 -4.72
C GLU A 343 -5.72 25.80 -3.62
N ARG A 344 -6.92 26.30 -3.83
CA ARG A 344 -7.63 27.13 -2.83
C ARG A 344 -8.28 26.33 -1.70
N ILE A 345 -8.63 25.07 -1.95
CA ILE A 345 -9.33 24.21 -0.99
C ILE A 345 -8.33 23.44 -0.13
N PHE A 346 -7.23 22.97 -0.73
CA PHE A 346 -6.30 22.04 -0.09
C PHE A 346 -4.94 22.69 0.10
N ASP A 347 -4.58 23.00 1.33
CA ASP A 347 -3.22 23.42 1.64
C ASP A 347 -2.27 22.21 1.52
N MET A 348 -1.34 22.29 0.56
CA MET A 348 -0.42 21.21 0.24
C MET A 348 1.00 21.43 0.79
N ARG A 349 1.19 22.38 1.70
CA ARG A 349 2.44 22.51 2.45
C ARG A 349 2.61 21.30 3.38
N PRO A 350 3.83 20.74 3.53
CA PRO A 350 4.07 19.49 4.27
C PRO A 350 3.46 19.47 5.68
N TYR A 351 3.66 20.50 6.48
CA TYR A 351 3.07 20.61 7.81
C TYR A 351 1.55 20.47 7.81
N PHE A 352 0.84 21.16 6.90
CA PHE A 352 -0.62 21.13 6.85
C PHE A 352 -1.15 19.79 6.33
N ILE A 353 -0.39 19.08 5.48
CA ILE A 353 -0.69 17.70 5.10
C ILE A 353 -0.61 16.79 6.33
N GLU A 354 0.50 16.87 7.10
CA GLU A 354 0.68 16.06 8.32
C GLU A 354 -0.44 16.28 9.33
N GLN A 355 -0.87 17.53 9.54
CA GLN A 355 -1.96 17.87 10.46
C GLN A 355 -3.31 17.37 9.95
N ARG A 356 -3.66 17.67 8.70
CA ARG A 356 -4.94 17.28 8.08
C ARG A 356 -5.14 15.77 8.10
N LEU A 357 -4.10 15.02 7.75
CA LEU A 357 -4.16 13.56 7.67
C LEU A 357 -3.66 12.85 8.95
N LYS A 358 -3.31 13.60 10.01
CA LYS A 358 -2.85 13.06 11.30
C LYS A 358 -1.66 12.10 11.17
N LEU A 359 -0.71 12.40 10.28
CA LEU A 359 0.35 11.48 9.88
C LEU A 359 1.43 11.24 10.94
N ARG A 360 1.52 12.07 12.00
CA ARG A 360 2.46 11.87 13.11
C ARG A 360 2.02 10.80 14.12
N ASN A 361 1.06 9.96 13.74
CA ASN A 361 0.59 8.83 14.53
C ASN A 361 1.13 7.50 13.98
N PRO A 362 1.19 6.43 14.81
CA PRO A 362 1.62 5.10 14.38
C PRO A 362 0.51 4.39 13.59
N ILE A 363 0.39 4.72 12.28
CA ILE A 363 -0.69 4.30 11.38
C ILE A 363 -0.17 3.57 10.13
N TYR A 364 1.08 3.16 10.11
CA TYR A 364 1.77 2.75 8.89
C TYR A 364 1.87 1.22 8.70
N SER A 365 1.95 0.44 9.77
CA SER A 365 2.05 -1.03 9.67
C SER A 365 0.91 -1.66 8.86
N GLU A 366 -0.30 -1.11 8.94
CA GLU A 366 -1.48 -1.60 8.25
C GLU A 366 -1.49 -1.24 6.75
N THR A 367 -0.63 -0.32 6.31
CA THR A 367 -0.53 0.10 4.90
C THR A 367 0.39 -0.81 4.09
N ALA A 368 1.32 -1.48 4.75
CA ALA A 368 2.47 -2.13 4.12
C ALA A 368 2.15 -3.43 3.36
N ALA A 369 0.90 -3.87 3.31
CA ALA A 369 0.43 -5.00 2.51
C ALA A 369 -0.96 -4.73 1.92
N TYR A 370 -1.22 -5.26 0.72
CA TYR A 370 -2.50 -5.15 0.01
C TYR A 370 -2.92 -3.72 -0.36
N GLY A 371 -1.95 -2.85 -0.61
CA GLY A 371 -2.14 -1.48 -1.07
C GLY A 371 -2.31 -0.46 0.04
N HIS A 372 -1.78 0.74 -0.19
CA HIS A 372 -1.93 1.90 0.69
C HIS A 372 -3.24 2.65 0.43
N MET A 373 -3.83 2.45 -0.76
CA MET A 373 -5.04 3.14 -1.24
C MET A 373 -6.22 2.19 -1.33
N GLY A 374 -7.44 2.74 -1.34
CA GLY A 374 -8.68 1.95 -1.43
C GLY A 374 -9.07 1.26 -0.13
N ARG A 375 -8.54 1.72 0.99
CA ARG A 375 -8.81 1.18 2.33
C ARG A 375 -9.96 1.92 3.01
N THR A 376 -10.52 1.30 4.05
CA THR A 376 -11.59 1.90 4.85
C THR A 376 -10.99 2.60 6.06
N PRO A 377 -11.25 3.90 6.29
CA PRO A 377 -10.87 4.57 7.52
C PRO A 377 -11.48 3.88 8.73
N GLU A 378 -10.67 3.61 9.74
CA GLU A 378 -11.11 2.98 10.98
C GLU A 378 -10.31 3.48 12.18
N THR A 379 -10.90 3.43 13.37
CA THR A 379 -10.25 3.78 14.62
C THR A 379 -9.82 2.52 15.34
N VAL A 380 -8.54 2.40 15.66
CA VAL A 380 -7.96 1.24 16.35
C VAL A 380 -7.16 1.67 17.57
N THR A 381 -7.06 0.77 18.55
CA THR A 381 -6.17 0.94 19.71
C THR A 381 -4.97 0.01 19.55
N LYS A 382 -3.77 0.59 19.57
CA LYS A 382 -2.49 -0.10 19.41
C LYS A 382 -1.65 0.02 20.68
N THR A 383 -0.93 -1.04 21.03
CA THR A 383 0.00 -1.05 22.17
C THR A 383 1.41 -1.34 21.65
N PHE A 384 2.34 -0.51 22.06
CA PHE A 384 3.75 -0.60 21.72
C PHE A 384 4.58 -0.85 22.96
N THR A 385 5.68 -1.58 22.83
CA THR A 385 6.57 -1.91 23.94
C THR A 385 7.99 -1.53 23.57
N ALA A 386 8.61 -0.66 24.38
CA ALA A 386 10.03 -0.32 24.28
C ALA A 386 10.87 -1.17 25.23
N PRO A 387 12.19 -1.24 25.04
CA PRO A 387 13.12 -1.90 25.95
C PRO A 387 12.93 -1.46 27.40
N GLY A 388 13.09 -2.40 28.34
CA GLY A 388 12.80 -2.14 29.76
C GLY A 388 11.33 -2.31 30.15
N GLY A 389 10.46 -2.75 29.21
CA GLY A 389 9.06 -3.05 29.49
C GLY A 389 8.16 -1.81 29.51
N LEU A 390 8.65 -0.65 29.04
CA LEU A 390 7.83 0.54 28.89
C LEU A 390 6.78 0.29 27.79
N THR A 391 5.50 0.35 28.16
CA THR A 391 4.39 0.19 27.22
C THR A 391 3.68 1.53 26.99
N LYS A 392 3.23 1.76 25.75
CA LYS A 392 2.39 2.89 25.38
C LYS A 392 1.20 2.38 24.56
N THR A 393 0.00 2.67 25.06
CA THR A 393 -1.25 2.39 24.34
C THR A 393 -1.80 3.70 23.77
N THR A 394 -2.15 3.71 22.50
CA THR A 394 -2.70 4.88 21.81
C THR A 394 -3.85 4.46 20.90
N THR A 395 -4.84 5.32 20.80
CA THR A 395 -5.96 5.15 19.86
C THR A 395 -5.70 6.06 18.66
N VAL A 396 -5.66 5.48 17.46
CA VAL A 396 -5.33 6.17 16.22
C VAL A 396 -6.37 5.88 15.15
N GLU A 397 -6.45 6.77 14.17
CA GLU A 397 -7.32 6.64 13.00
C GLU A 397 -6.45 6.24 11.80
N LEU A 398 -6.72 5.05 11.26
CA LEU A 398 -6.04 4.50 10.09
C LEU A 398 -6.63 5.06 8.79
N PHE A 399 -5.82 5.10 7.74
CA PHE A 399 -6.22 5.44 6.36
C PHE A 399 -6.96 6.79 6.26
N THR A 400 -6.51 7.80 6.98
CA THR A 400 -7.15 9.12 7.04
C THR A 400 -7.29 9.80 5.67
N TRP A 401 -6.40 9.49 4.71
CA TRP A 401 -6.45 9.98 3.33
C TRP A 401 -7.56 9.34 2.48
N GLU A 402 -8.25 8.33 3.00
CA GLU A 402 -9.41 7.70 2.37
C GLU A 402 -10.75 8.31 2.80
N LYS A 403 -10.75 9.32 3.69
CA LYS A 403 -11.96 10.01 4.12
C LYS A 403 -12.59 10.83 3.01
N LEU A 404 -13.91 10.96 3.10
CA LEU A 404 -14.74 11.81 2.22
C LEU A 404 -15.17 13.11 2.92
N ASP A 405 -14.32 13.64 3.78
CA ASP A 405 -14.60 14.77 4.67
C ASP A 405 -14.50 16.14 4.01
N PHE A 406 -14.07 16.21 2.74
CA PHE A 406 -14.03 17.42 1.92
C PHE A 406 -15.09 17.46 0.82
N VAL A 407 -15.94 16.44 0.69
CA VAL A 407 -16.96 16.37 -0.39
C VAL A 407 -17.88 17.60 -0.41
N ASP A 408 -18.40 18.03 0.74
CA ASP A 408 -19.31 19.18 0.80
C ASP A 408 -18.60 20.51 0.44
N GLN A 409 -17.35 20.67 0.91
CA GLN A 409 -16.52 21.83 0.57
C GLN A 409 -16.19 21.85 -0.93
N VAL A 410 -15.88 20.71 -1.51
CA VAL A 410 -15.66 20.56 -2.96
C VAL A 410 -16.94 20.91 -3.72
N LYS A 411 -18.09 20.35 -3.37
CA LYS A 411 -19.38 20.66 -3.99
C LYS A 411 -19.66 22.16 -3.96
N ALA A 412 -19.47 22.82 -2.82
CA ALA A 412 -19.67 24.26 -2.68
C ALA A 412 -18.74 25.05 -3.60
N ALA A 413 -17.46 24.68 -3.70
CA ALA A 413 -16.47 25.37 -4.53
C ALA A 413 -16.72 25.20 -6.04
N PHE A 414 -17.24 24.04 -6.47
CA PHE A 414 -17.58 23.73 -7.85
C PHE A 414 -19.04 24.02 -8.22
N LYS A 415 -19.88 24.45 -7.25
CA LYS A 415 -21.32 24.74 -7.41
C LYS A 415 -22.12 23.52 -7.90
N LEU A 416 -21.81 22.36 -7.34
CA LEU A 416 -22.49 21.07 -7.59
C LEU A 416 -23.64 20.82 -6.61
#